data_0c1eec46000e6299f1ea361bd1cb8188
#
_entry.id   0c1eec46000e6299f1ea361bd1cb8188
#
_cell.length_a   1.000
_cell.length_b   1.000
_cell.length_c   1.000
_cell.angle_alpha   90.00
_cell.angle_beta   90.00
_cell.angle_gamma   90.00
#
_symmetry.space_group_name_H-M   'P 1'
#
loop_
_entity.id
_entity.type
_entity.pdbx_description
1 polymer ?
#
loop_
_entity_poly.entity_id
_entity_poly.type
_entity_poly.pdbx_seq_one_letter_code
_entity_poly.pdbx_strand_id
1 'polypeptide(L)'
;MKILLVPGNTDLNRGDQALVWESVRLIENVYDNPDVILMKGDDHRQFAQTEQLGYNMIHGILKHPGRFFSNKKHISYTILDKVKMGCVAIYDLIITASLLIPCRVLNRATLGLMSNEDRRSYETFRSCDAVFVKGGGFIHSYGTISDAYQIYYLLYYILLSIRFKKKIVILPNSIGPLRNKIAAKLTYYALNHCQYICVRESVSENFLYKSEQIRVPVYRHADLGYFLKASKIDASKYLINKGIRMDNPKVVITLRPYRFPGEENAEQLYEKYIASFAEYSEFLYNNGYQLVFSAHTLGPSVHENDSIAIGQVVKILENKNVPFVVIDDESLDCKDIMALYSKFDMLVGTRFHSVIFAQNSFVPTIAITYGGNKGVGIMQDSGLAEYSIPMENVTPAALKRITYTLIAEKKVFVGVLKDKRCELENDRRKLIDEIKNVVLN
;
A
#
# COMPACT_ATOMS: atom_id res chain seq x y z
N MET A 1 -0.44 -26.88 7.98
CA MET A 1 0.58 -25.92 8.47
C MET A 1 -0.12 -24.62 8.83
N LYS A 2 0.31 -23.98 9.92
CA LYS A 2 -0.23 -22.70 10.40
C LYS A 2 0.66 -21.57 9.91
N ILE A 3 0.15 -20.73 9.02
CA ILE A 3 0.89 -19.64 8.36
C ILE A 3 0.31 -18.30 8.79
N LEU A 4 1.15 -17.40 9.26
CA LEU A 4 0.75 -16.07 9.69
C LEU A 4 1.15 -15.03 8.64
N LEU A 5 0.21 -14.21 8.18
CA LEU A 5 0.44 -13.09 7.26
C LEU A 5 0.47 -11.76 8.04
N VAL A 6 1.58 -11.03 7.91
CA VAL A 6 1.83 -9.76 8.61
C VAL A 6 2.33 -8.68 7.63
N PRO A 7 2.27 -7.39 7.98
CA PRO A 7 1.53 -6.76 9.07
C PRO A 7 0.02 -6.77 8.82
N GLY A 8 -0.73 -6.13 9.74
CA GLY A 8 -2.19 -6.03 9.67
C GLY A 8 -2.70 -5.42 8.36
N ASN A 9 -3.91 -5.79 8.01
CA ASN A 9 -4.64 -5.33 6.82
C ASN A 9 -5.55 -4.15 7.14
N THR A 10 -5.90 -3.38 6.10
CA THR A 10 -7.07 -2.50 6.10
C THR A 10 -7.81 -2.60 4.78
N ASP A 11 -9.09 -3.01 4.84
CA ASP A 11 -9.98 -3.05 3.68
C ASP A 11 -10.32 -1.64 3.16
N LEU A 12 -10.11 -0.62 4.00
CA LEU A 12 -10.27 0.78 3.62
C LEU A 12 -9.20 1.29 2.64
N ASN A 13 -8.11 0.53 2.44
CA ASN A 13 -7.12 0.80 1.41
C ASN A 13 -7.16 -0.35 0.38
N ARG A 14 -7.74 -0.09 -0.78
CA ARG A 14 -7.95 -1.10 -1.83
C ARG A 14 -6.64 -1.74 -2.31
N GLY A 15 -5.55 -0.97 -2.30
CA GLY A 15 -4.23 -1.50 -2.63
C GLY A 15 -3.70 -2.48 -1.58
N ASP A 16 -3.80 -2.15 -0.30
CA ASP A 16 -3.40 -3.05 0.78
C ASP A 16 -4.29 -4.30 0.85
N GLN A 17 -5.60 -4.15 0.64
CA GLN A 17 -6.54 -5.27 0.54
C GLN A 17 -6.14 -6.23 -0.57
N ALA A 18 -5.83 -5.71 -1.76
CA ALA A 18 -5.38 -6.52 -2.89
C ALA A 18 -4.09 -7.28 -2.57
N LEU A 19 -3.12 -6.62 -1.92
CA LEU A 19 -1.87 -7.26 -1.52
C LEU A 19 -2.08 -8.38 -0.52
N VAL A 20 -3.00 -8.21 0.44
CA VAL A 20 -3.33 -9.27 1.41
C VAL A 20 -4.01 -10.44 0.71
N TRP A 21 -5.03 -10.19 -0.11
CA TRP A 21 -5.78 -11.24 -0.79
C TRP A 21 -4.91 -12.04 -1.77
N GLU A 22 -4.01 -11.36 -2.50
CA GLU A 22 -3.06 -12.03 -3.38
C GLU A 22 -1.94 -12.76 -2.61
N SER A 23 -1.53 -12.25 -1.44
CA SER A 23 -0.61 -12.96 -0.55
C SER A 23 -1.21 -14.27 -0.03
N VAL A 24 -2.48 -14.24 0.38
CA VAL A 24 -3.19 -15.46 0.80
C VAL A 24 -3.26 -16.47 -0.35
N ARG A 25 -3.70 -16.02 -1.54
CA ARG A 25 -3.78 -16.88 -2.74
C ARG A 25 -2.41 -17.46 -3.13
N LEU A 26 -1.33 -16.71 -2.90
CA LEU A 26 0.02 -17.20 -3.12
C LEU A 26 0.39 -18.27 -2.08
N ILE A 27 0.12 -18.04 -0.81
CA ILE A 27 0.38 -19.01 0.27
C ILE A 27 -0.38 -20.33 0.01
N GLU A 28 -1.63 -20.26 -0.43
CA GLU A 28 -2.44 -21.43 -0.81
C GLU A 28 -1.88 -22.20 -2.02
N ASN A 29 -1.10 -21.54 -2.90
CA ASN A 29 -0.39 -22.20 -3.98
C ASN A 29 0.98 -22.78 -3.55
N VAL A 30 1.54 -22.29 -2.44
CA VAL A 30 2.82 -22.78 -1.89
C VAL A 30 2.58 -24.02 -1.03
N TYR A 31 1.53 -24.06 -0.23
CA TYR A 31 1.24 -25.12 0.73
C TYR A 31 -0.08 -25.81 0.43
N ASP A 32 -0.16 -27.10 0.73
CA ASP A 32 -1.42 -27.84 0.66
C ASP A 32 -2.26 -27.57 1.92
N ASN A 33 -3.47 -27.00 1.75
CA ASN A 33 -4.43 -26.69 2.80
C ASN A 33 -3.81 -25.96 4.02
N PRO A 34 -3.17 -24.80 3.84
CA PRO A 34 -2.61 -24.06 4.96
C PRO A 34 -3.71 -23.43 5.83
N ASP A 35 -3.52 -23.44 7.15
CA ASP A 35 -4.30 -22.60 8.08
C ASP A 35 -3.70 -21.19 8.04
N VAL A 36 -4.22 -20.34 7.15
CA VAL A 36 -3.74 -18.95 7.00
C VAL A 36 -4.42 -18.06 8.03
N ILE A 37 -3.60 -17.41 8.85
CA ILE A 37 -4.05 -16.46 9.86
C ILE A 37 -3.67 -15.05 9.45
N LEU A 38 -4.63 -14.15 9.45
CA LEU A 38 -4.45 -12.74 9.08
C LEU A 38 -4.40 -11.85 10.33
N MET A 39 -3.77 -10.69 10.20
CA MET A 39 -3.86 -9.66 11.23
C MET A 39 -4.95 -8.67 10.89
N LYS A 40 -5.84 -8.37 11.83
CA LYS A 40 -6.90 -7.37 11.70
C LYS A 40 -6.57 -6.06 12.41
N GLY A 41 -7.14 -4.97 11.92
CA GLY A 41 -7.12 -3.68 12.59
C GLY A 41 -8.07 -3.60 13.79
N ASP A 42 -8.15 -2.42 14.40
CA ASP A 42 -8.99 -2.22 15.59
C ASP A 42 -10.45 -1.86 15.24
N ASP A 43 -10.69 -1.24 14.08
CA ASP A 43 -12.03 -0.88 13.58
C ASP A 43 -12.52 -1.98 12.62
N HIS A 44 -13.75 -2.47 12.82
CA HIS A 44 -14.36 -3.52 12.00
C HIS A 44 -14.36 -3.17 10.50
N ARG A 45 -14.54 -1.91 10.12
CA ARG A 45 -14.48 -1.46 8.73
C ARG A 45 -13.14 -1.78 8.05
N GLN A 46 -12.05 -1.92 8.82
CA GLN A 46 -10.73 -2.24 8.29
C GLN A 46 -10.57 -3.71 7.86
N PHE A 47 -11.52 -4.59 8.20
CA PHE A 47 -11.42 -6.02 7.89
C PHE A 47 -12.75 -6.70 7.55
N ALA A 48 -13.85 -5.94 7.48
CA ALA A 48 -15.20 -6.47 7.25
C ALA A 48 -15.33 -7.30 5.97
N GLN A 49 -14.67 -6.88 4.88
CA GLN A 49 -14.69 -7.60 3.60
C GLN A 49 -13.75 -8.80 3.62
N THR A 50 -12.56 -8.65 4.23
CA THR A 50 -11.60 -9.75 4.38
C THR A 50 -12.13 -10.84 5.33
N GLU A 51 -12.89 -10.46 6.37
CA GLU A 51 -13.54 -11.41 7.29
C GLU A 51 -14.54 -12.34 6.57
N GLN A 52 -15.24 -11.83 5.55
CA GLN A 52 -16.17 -12.62 4.74
C GLN A 52 -15.49 -13.75 3.95
N LEU A 53 -14.18 -13.69 3.78
CA LEU A 53 -13.41 -14.77 3.15
C LEU A 53 -13.21 -15.98 4.08
N GLY A 54 -13.57 -15.87 5.37
CA GLY A 54 -13.55 -16.97 6.33
C GLY A 54 -12.19 -17.29 6.96
N TYR A 55 -11.17 -16.45 6.78
CA TYR A 55 -9.86 -16.66 7.39
C TYR A 55 -9.85 -16.34 8.89
N ASN A 56 -9.07 -17.11 9.66
CA ASN A 56 -8.81 -16.79 11.06
C ASN A 56 -8.05 -15.47 11.18
N MET A 57 -8.42 -14.66 12.19
CA MET A 57 -7.80 -13.35 12.41
C MET A 57 -7.34 -13.16 13.85
N ILE A 58 -6.20 -12.47 13.99
CA ILE A 58 -5.66 -12.02 15.28
C ILE A 58 -5.46 -10.50 15.28
N HIS A 59 -5.48 -9.89 16.46
CA HIS A 59 -5.14 -8.47 16.61
C HIS A 59 -3.62 -8.24 16.57
N GLY A 60 -3.22 -7.02 16.19
CA GLY A 60 -1.84 -6.59 16.32
C GLY A 60 -1.45 -6.39 17.78
N ILE A 61 -0.28 -6.90 18.17
CA ILE A 61 0.28 -6.71 19.53
C ILE A 61 0.69 -5.24 19.75
N LEU A 62 1.25 -4.62 18.72
CA LEU A 62 1.72 -3.23 18.76
C LEU A 62 0.56 -2.23 18.88
N LYS A 63 0.71 -1.26 19.77
CA LYS A 63 -0.26 -0.17 20.00
C LYS A 63 0.24 1.14 19.40
N HIS A 64 0.11 1.31 18.08
CA HIS A 64 0.60 2.53 17.44
C HIS A 64 0.01 3.79 18.08
N PRO A 65 0.84 4.78 18.47
CA PRO A 65 0.37 5.99 19.16
C PRO A 65 -0.75 6.73 18.41
N GLY A 66 -0.71 6.75 17.09
CA GLY A 66 -1.74 7.37 16.25
C GLY A 66 -3.14 6.76 16.37
N ARG A 67 -3.27 5.50 16.82
CA ARG A 67 -4.56 4.85 17.01
C ARG A 67 -5.41 5.50 18.10
N PHE A 68 -4.76 6.04 19.16
CA PHE A 68 -5.44 6.76 20.23
C PHE A 68 -5.99 8.12 19.81
N PHE A 69 -5.58 8.62 18.62
CA PHE A 69 -5.96 9.93 18.09
C PHE A 69 -6.70 9.84 16.75
N SER A 70 -7.01 8.62 16.26
CA SER A 70 -7.67 8.39 14.98
C SER A 70 -9.03 9.08 14.83
N ASN A 71 -9.74 9.29 15.95
CA ASN A 71 -11.05 9.95 15.98
C ASN A 71 -10.96 11.50 16.05
N LYS A 72 -9.76 12.10 16.12
CA LYS A 72 -9.64 13.56 16.08
C LYS A 72 -9.79 14.07 14.66
N LYS A 73 -10.81 14.90 14.43
CA LYS A 73 -11.10 15.58 13.15
C LYS A 73 -10.07 16.67 12.79
N HIS A 74 -9.09 16.96 13.63
CA HIS A 74 -8.12 18.03 13.42
C HIS A 74 -6.81 17.50 12.83
N ILE A 75 -6.33 18.18 11.79
CA ILE A 75 -5.09 17.90 11.06
C ILE A 75 -3.84 18.23 11.91
N SER A 76 -3.97 19.10 12.92
CA SER A 76 -2.86 19.53 13.80
C SER A 76 -2.94 18.92 15.19
N TYR A 77 -1.81 18.40 15.66
CA TYR A 77 -1.66 17.89 17.03
C TYR A 77 -1.13 18.99 17.96
N THR A 78 -1.75 19.14 19.14
CA THR A 78 -1.24 20.01 20.18
C THR A 78 0.04 19.45 20.79
N ILE A 79 0.79 20.28 21.54
CA ILE A 79 2.00 19.83 22.26
C ILE A 79 1.63 18.71 23.24
N LEU A 80 0.50 18.82 23.93
CA LEU A 80 0.01 17.79 24.85
C LEU A 80 -0.29 16.46 24.13
N ASP A 81 -0.86 16.50 22.92
CA ASP A 81 -1.09 15.32 22.11
C ASP A 81 0.24 14.64 21.73
N LYS A 82 1.24 15.43 21.34
CA LYS A 82 2.59 14.92 21.01
C LYS A 82 3.25 14.25 22.22
N VAL A 83 3.12 14.84 23.41
CA VAL A 83 3.63 14.25 24.67
C VAL A 83 2.93 12.94 24.97
N LYS A 84 1.59 12.90 24.90
CA LYS A 84 0.82 11.66 25.09
C LYS A 84 1.21 10.58 24.07
N MET A 85 1.40 10.94 22.80
CA MET A 85 1.88 10.01 21.77
C MET A 85 3.26 9.46 22.13
N GLY A 86 4.16 10.29 22.64
CA GLY A 86 5.48 9.88 23.13
C GLY A 86 5.40 8.87 24.27
N CYS A 87 4.55 9.13 25.27
CA CYS A 87 4.35 8.21 26.40
C CYS A 87 3.80 6.85 25.93
N VAL A 88 2.82 6.86 25.02
CA VAL A 88 2.27 5.61 24.45
C VAL A 88 3.33 4.85 23.65
N ALA A 89 4.14 5.54 22.84
CA ALA A 89 5.23 4.92 22.08
C ALA A 89 6.28 4.26 22.99
N ILE A 90 6.65 4.95 24.09
CA ILE A 90 7.61 4.41 25.07
C ILE A 90 7.02 3.19 25.78
N TYR A 91 5.77 3.25 26.22
CA TYR A 91 5.09 2.11 26.84
C TYR A 91 5.03 0.92 25.89
N ASP A 92 4.57 1.14 24.64
CA ASP A 92 4.50 0.09 23.61
C ASP A 92 5.89 -0.51 23.34
N LEU A 93 6.92 0.33 23.25
CA LEU A 93 8.30 -0.11 23.04
C LEU A 93 8.79 -1.01 24.20
N ILE A 94 8.54 -0.62 25.46
CA ILE A 94 8.96 -1.40 26.63
C ILE A 94 8.27 -2.77 26.64
N ILE A 95 6.94 -2.81 26.46
CA ILE A 95 6.16 -4.04 26.44
C ILE A 95 6.62 -4.96 25.30
N THR A 96 6.68 -4.41 24.09
CA THR A 96 6.99 -5.22 22.90
C THR A 96 8.46 -5.67 22.86
N ALA A 97 9.40 -4.81 23.25
CA ALA A 97 10.82 -5.16 23.35
C ALA A 97 11.06 -6.25 24.42
N SER A 98 10.36 -6.20 25.55
CA SER A 98 10.47 -7.24 26.58
C SER A 98 10.07 -8.64 26.07
N LEU A 99 9.11 -8.71 25.12
CA LEU A 99 8.70 -9.96 24.48
C LEU A 99 9.76 -10.50 23.50
N LEU A 100 10.66 -9.66 23.00
CA LEU A 100 11.76 -10.11 22.14
C LEU A 100 12.90 -10.78 22.95
N ILE A 101 12.99 -10.52 24.25
CA ILE A 101 14.01 -11.08 25.13
C ILE A 101 13.64 -12.54 25.48
N PRO A 102 14.55 -13.53 25.31
CA PRO A 102 14.27 -14.93 25.61
C PRO A 102 14.34 -15.26 27.12
N CYS A 103 13.61 -14.49 27.94
CA CYS A 103 13.52 -14.67 29.39
C CYS A 103 12.09 -15.08 29.79
N ARG A 104 11.89 -16.30 30.28
CA ARG A 104 10.56 -16.82 30.64
C ARG A 104 9.86 -16.00 31.72
N VAL A 105 10.60 -15.55 32.74
CA VAL A 105 10.04 -14.76 33.85
C VAL A 105 9.56 -13.41 33.35
N LEU A 106 10.40 -12.71 32.59
CA LEU A 106 10.07 -11.42 31.99
C LEU A 106 8.85 -11.55 31.06
N ASN A 107 8.86 -12.54 30.16
CA ASN A 107 7.74 -12.74 29.23
C ASN A 107 6.43 -13.05 29.99
N ARG A 108 6.47 -13.86 31.06
CA ARG A 108 5.26 -14.12 31.88
C ARG A 108 4.74 -12.86 32.55
N ALA A 109 5.62 -12.04 33.12
CA ALA A 109 5.26 -10.77 33.72
C ALA A 109 4.64 -9.80 32.69
N THR A 110 5.30 -9.66 31.53
CA THR A 110 4.80 -8.81 30.43
C THR A 110 3.43 -9.29 29.92
N LEU A 111 3.26 -10.59 29.67
CA LEU A 111 2.00 -11.18 29.26
C LEU A 111 0.89 -10.95 30.31
N GLY A 112 1.27 -10.90 31.61
CA GLY A 112 0.35 -10.54 32.69
C GLY A 112 -0.25 -9.13 32.57
N LEU A 113 0.47 -8.20 31.94
CA LEU A 113 0.04 -6.80 31.71
C LEU A 113 -0.74 -6.62 30.41
N MET A 114 -0.80 -7.64 29.55
CA MET A 114 -1.43 -7.55 28.22
C MET A 114 -2.87 -8.03 28.25
N SER A 115 -3.67 -7.58 27.27
CA SER A 115 -5.03 -8.07 27.05
C SER A 115 -5.05 -9.57 26.67
N ASN A 116 -6.19 -10.21 26.80
CA ASN A 116 -6.34 -11.61 26.37
C ASN A 116 -6.15 -11.76 24.86
N GLU A 117 -6.55 -10.77 24.08
CA GLU A 117 -6.36 -10.75 22.62
C GLU A 117 -4.88 -10.65 22.25
N ASP A 118 -4.13 -9.75 22.89
CA ASP A 118 -2.68 -9.61 22.65
C ASP A 118 -1.93 -10.90 23.05
N ARG A 119 -2.33 -11.53 24.15
CA ARG A 119 -1.78 -12.85 24.56
C ARG A 119 -2.06 -13.92 23.51
N ARG A 120 -3.29 -13.98 23.00
CA ARG A 120 -3.66 -14.92 21.92
C ARG A 120 -2.81 -14.68 20.68
N SER A 121 -2.57 -13.43 20.30
CA SER A 121 -1.73 -13.07 19.17
C SER A 121 -0.28 -13.51 19.40
N TYR A 122 0.29 -13.25 20.57
CA TYR A 122 1.64 -13.71 20.93
C TYR A 122 1.78 -15.24 20.86
N GLU A 123 0.81 -15.99 21.40
CA GLU A 123 0.79 -17.45 21.33
C GLU A 123 0.64 -17.96 19.89
N THR A 124 -0.08 -17.23 19.03
CA THR A 124 -0.17 -17.53 17.60
C THR A 124 1.18 -17.41 16.92
N PHE A 125 1.95 -16.33 17.17
CA PHE A 125 3.32 -16.20 16.69
C PHE A 125 4.23 -17.32 17.21
N ARG A 126 4.06 -17.72 18.46
CA ARG A 126 4.83 -18.80 19.05
C ARG A 126 4.52 -20.15 18.41
N SER A 127 3.28 -20.42 18.05
CA SER A 127 2.79 -21.70 17.55
C SER A 127 2.70 -21.82 16.02
N CYS A 128 2.82 -20.73 15.25
CA CYS A 128 2.80 -20.81 13.79
C CYS A 128 4.05 -21.51 13.24
N ASP A 129 3.97 -22.03 12.01
CA ASP A 129 5.07 -22.72 11.35
C ASP A 129 5.93 -21.74 10.53
N ALA A 130 5.29 -20.78 9.87
CA ALA A 130 5.97 -19.75 9.09
C ALA A 130 5.23 -18.40 9.16
N VAL A 131 5.97 -17.34 8.86
CA VAL A 131 5.46 -15.97 8.82
C VAL A 131 5.75 -15.37 7.45
N PHE A 132 4.71 -14.92 6.78
CA PHE A 132 4.79 -14.22 5.52
C PHE A 132 4.59 -12.72 5.77
N VAL A 133 5.48 -11.91 5.22
CA VAL A 133 5.34 -10.46 5.23
C VAL A 133 4.70 -10.04 3.92
N LYS A 134 3.50 -9.46 3.98
CA LYS A 134 2.76 -9.05 2.78
C LYS A 134 3.56 -8.11 1.90
N GLY A 135 3.25 -8.08 0.62
CA GLY A 135 3.78 -7.09 -0.29
C GLY A 135 3.46 -5.65 0.16
N GLY A 136 4.22 -4.70 -0.30
CA GLY A 136 3.98 -3.30 0.05
C GLY A 136 5.18 -2.38 -0.19
N GLY A 137 5.21 -1.23 0.46
CA GLY A 137 6.31 -0.26 0.39
C GLY A 137 6.41 0.50 1.70
N PHE A 138 6.54 -0.22 2.79
CA PHE A 138 6.54 0.35 4.14
C PHE A 138 7.91 0.31 4.83
N ILE A 139 8.91 -0.39 4.27
CA ILE A 139 10.26 -0.50 4.84
C ILE A 139 11.14 0.64 4.32
N HIS A 140 11.02 1.83 4.90
CA HIS A 140 11.81 3.00 4.53
C HIS A 140 12.01 3.95 5.71
N SER A 141 13.05 4.80 5.65
CA SER A 141 13.29 5.87 6.62
C SER A 141 13.91 7.10 5.95
N TYR A 142 13.44 8.29 6.31
CA TYR A 142 13.82 9.56 5.66
C TYR A 142 14.87 10.38 6.44
N GLY A 143 15.34 9.88 7.60
CA GLY A 143 16.39 10.52 8.39
C GLY A 143 15.87 11.28 9.62
N THR A 144 14.59 11.15 9.94
CA THR A 144 14.01 11.76 11.15
C THR A 144 14.35 10.97 12.43
N ILE A 145 14.25 11.61 13.58
CA ILE A 145 14.50 10.96 14.90
C ILE A 145 13.45 9.86 15.14
N SER A 146 12.21 10.06 14.70
CA SER A 146 11.12 9.10 14.86
C SER A 146 11.28 7.85 14.00
N ASP A 147 12.11 7.87 12.97
CA ASP A 147 12.29 6.76 12.04
C ASP A 147 12.75 5.47 12.73
N ALA A 148 13.58 5.59 13.77
CA ALA A 148 14.04 4.43 14.52
C ALA A 148 12.88 3.66 15.17
N TYR A 149 11.93 4.37 15.78
CA TYR A 149 10.72 3.77 16.34
C TYR A 149 9.77 3.29 15.23
N GLN A 150 9.59 4.06 14.17
CA GLN A 150 8.73 3.66 13.05
C GLN A 150 9.21 2.37 12.39
N ILE A 151 10.50 2.25 12.12
CA ILE A 151 11.09 1.02 11.57
C ILE A 151 10.99 -0.14 12.56
N TYR A 152 11.24 0.10 13.86
CA TYR A 152 11.02 -0.92 14.88
C TYR A 152 9.56 -1.44 14.83
N TYR A 153 8.59 -0.53 14.78
CA TYR A 153 7.18 -0.86 14.68
C TYR A 153 6.88 -1.70 13.42
N LEU A 154 7.41 -1.31 12.27
CA LEU A 154 7.17 -2.00 10.99
C LEU A 154 7.84 -3.38 10.93
N LEU A 155 9.01 -3.53 11.56
CA LEU A 155 9.77 -4.78 11.58
C LEU A 155 9.44 -5.68 12.78
N TYR A 156 8.64 -5.22 13.73
CA TYR A 156 8.41 -5.93 15.01
C TYR A 156 8.01 -7.40 14.81
N TYR A 157 7.09 -7.66 13.88
CA TYR A 157 6.63 -9.02 13.64
C TYR A 157 7.70 -9.92 12.99
N ILE A 158 8.60 -9.35 12.23
CA ILE A 158 9.80 -10.06 11.73
C ILE A 158 10.73 -10.36 12.91
N LEU A 159 11.00 -9.38 13.78
CA LEU A 159 11.84 -9.57 14.97
C LEU A 159 11.26 -10.63 15.93
N LEU A 160 9.95 -10.61 16.14
CA LEU A 160 9.26 -11.62 16.96
C LEU A 160 9.35 -13.01 16.32
N SER A 161 9.28 -13.09 15.00
CA SER A 161 9.44 -14.34 14.25
C SER A 161 10.86 -14.89 14.34
N ILE A 162 11.87 -14.02 14.26
CA ILE A 162 13.27 -14.36 14.50
C ILE A 162 13.45 -14.93 15.94
N ARG A 163 12.85 -14.25 16.93
CA ARG A 163 12.87 -14.66 18.33
C ARG A 163 12.32 -16.10 18.52
N PHE A 164 11.28 -16.45 17.74
CA PHE A 164 10.67 -17.79 17.77
C PHE A 164 11.26 -18.75 16.74
N LYS A 165 12.32 -18.36 16.03
CA LYS A 165 12.99 -19.18 15.00
C LYS A 165 12.03 -19.67 13.92
N LYS A 166 11.11 -18.80 13.48
CA LYS A 166 10.15 -19.13 12.42
C LYS A 166 10.78 -18.94 11.04
N LYS A 167 10.29 -19.69 10.05
CA LYS A 167 10.59 -19.39 8.64
C LYS A 167 9.91 -18.06 8.28
N ILE A 168 10.67 -17.12 7.68
CA ILE A 168 10.19 -15.77 7.35
C ILE A 168 10.36 -15.55 5.85
N VAL A 169 9.25 -15.22 5.19
CA VAL A 169 9.18 -14.94 3.75
C VAL A 169 8.73 -13.49 3.56
N ILE A 170 9.53 -12.67 2.92
CA ILE A 170 9.14 -11.33 2.51
C ILE A 170 8.66 -11.39 1.06
N LEU A 171 7.37 -11.12 0.86
CA LEU A 171 6.73 -11.03 -0.44
C LEU A 171 7.12 -9.72 -1.17
N PRO A 172 6.86 -9.56 -2.47
CA PRO A 172 7.32 -8.42 -3.25
C PRO A 172 7.10 -7.06 -2.58
N ASN A 173 8.17 -6.44 -2.08
CA ASN A 173 8.18 -5.18 -1.32
C ASN A 173 9.08 -4.13 -1.95
N SER A 174 8.76 -2.84 -1.75
CA SER A 174 9.72 -1.77 -1.94
C SER A 174 10.48 -1.53 -0.63
N ILE A 175 11.81 -1.55 -0.70
CA ILE A 175 12.70 -1.38 0.44
C ILE A 175 13.64 -0.19 0.20
N GLY A 176 13.68 0.72 1.17
CA GLY A 176 14.49 1.93 1.11
C GLY A 176 13.73 3.17 0.60
N PRO A 177 14.37 4.36 0.71
CA PRO A 177 15.67 4.59 1.31
C PRO A 177 15.71 4.36 2.83
N LEU A 178 16.90 4.09 3.39
CA LEU A 178 17.14 3.92 4.83
C LEU A 178 18.16 4.98 5.29
N ARG A 179 17.71 6.22 5.49
CA ARG A 179 18.58 7.35 5.83
C ARG A 179 18.94 7.41 7.32
N ASN A 180 18.10 6.87 8.21
CA ASN A 180 18.41 6.78 9.63
C ASN A 180 19.29 5.57 9.90
N LYS A 181 20.48 5.77 10.55
CA LYS A 181 21.47 4.72 10.79
C LYS A 181 20.96 3.57 11.68
N ILE A 182 20.15 3.88 12.70
CA ILE A 182 19.57 2.86 13.60
C ILE A 182 18.54 2.04 12.83
N ALA A 183 17.64 2.72 12.11
CA ALA A 183 16.64 2.09 11.26
C ALA A 183 17.29 1.18 10.21
N ALA A 184 18.37 1.63 9.57
CA ALA A 184 19.12 0.84 8.58
C ALA A 184 19.71 -0.43 9.21
N LYS A 185 20.43 -0.31 10.34
CA LYS A 185 21.00 -1.46 11.05
C LYS A 185 19.93 -2.49 11.44
N LEU A 186 18.81 -2.02 12.00
CA LEU A 186 17.71 -2.90 12.41
C LEU A 186 17.08 -3.60 11.19
N THR A 187 16.91 -2.87 10.08
CA THR A 187 16.37 -3.45 8.83
C THR A 187 17.30 -4.51 8.27
N TYR A 188 18.60 -4.23 8.14
CA TYR A 188 19.56 -5.22 7.64
C TYR A 188 19.66 -6.44 8.54
N TYR A 189 19.60 -6.24 9.88
CA TYR A 189 19.52 -7.35 10.81
C TYR A 189 18.29 -8.24 10.55
N ALA A 190 17.11 -7.63 10.44
CA ALA A 190 15.86 -8.35 10.20
C ALA A 190 15.88 -9.10 8.87
N LEU A 191 16.31 -8.43 7.79
CA LEU A 191 16.36 -9.02 6.44
C LEU A 191 17.32 -10.23 6.39
N ASN A 192 18.50 -10.13 7.00
CA ASN A 192 19.48 -11.22 7.01
C ASN A 192 19.03 -12.49 7.78
N HIS A 193 17.91 -12.41 8.51
CA HIS A 193 17.30 -13.56 9.17
C HIS A 193 16.07 -14.12 8.43
N CYS A 194 15.72 -13.53 7.29
CA CYS A 194 14.65 -14.04 6.45
C CYS A 194 15.16 -15.18 5.55
N GLN A 195 14.35 -16.19 5.32
CA GLN A 195 14.64 -17.29 4.40
C GLN A 195 14.44 -16.88 2.94
N TYR A 196 13.53 -15.92 2.70
CA TYR A 196 13.24 -15.40 1.36
C TYR A 196 13.00 -13.91 1.42
N ILE A 197 13.67 -13.14 0.57
CA ILE A 197 13.46 -11.70 0.43
C ILE A 197 13.11 -11.41 -1.02
N CYS A 198 11.94 -10.83 -1.24
CA CYS A 198 11.52 -10.39 -2.56
C CYS A 198 11.27 -8.89 -2.60
N VAL A 199 11.84 -8.23 -3.59
CA VAL A 199 11.54 -6.84 -3.94
C VAL A 199 10.70 -6.79 -5.22
N ARG A 200 9.96 -5.69 -5.43
CA ARG A 200 9.04 -5.57 -6.57
C ARG A 200 9.52 -4.64 -7.68
N GLU A 201 10.67 -4.02 -7.53
CA GLU A 201 11.25 -3.11 -8.53
C GLU A 201 12.77 -3.01 -8.39
N SER A 202 13.43 -2.66 -9.50
CA SER A 202 14.89 -2.60 -9.63
C SER A 202 15.54 -1.57 -8.71
N VAL A 203 14.84 -0.50 -8.34
CA VAL A 203 15.40 0.54 -7.46
C VAL A 203 15.65 -0.01 -6.06
N SER A 204 14.71 -0.79 -5.49
CA SER A 204 14.90 -1.48 -4.21
C SER A 204 15.96 -2.57 -4.29
N GLU A 205 15.99 -3.34 -5.38
CA GLU A 205 17.00 -4.36 -5.62
C GLU A 205 18.40 -3.75 -5.59
N ASN A 206 18.63 -2.71 -6.42
CA ASN A 206 19.88 -1.98 -6.47
C ASN A 206 20.25 -1.31 -5.15
N PHE A 207 19.26 -0.79 -4.40
CA PHE A 207 19.48 -0.21 -3.08
C PHE A 207 20.03 -1.26 -2.10
N LEU A 208 19.47 -2.46 -2.06
CA LEU A 208 19.92 -3.53 -1.18
C LEU A 208 21.31 -4.04 -1.59
N TYR A 209 21.57 -4.27 -2.88
CA TYR A 209 22.90 -4.69 -3.38
C TYR A 209 23.98 -3.66 -3.06
N LYS A 210 23.75 -2.37 -3.36
CA LYS A 210 24.71 -1.29 -3.09
C LYS A 210 24.98 -1.09 -1.60
N SER A 211 24.11 -1.55 -0.72
CA SER A 211 24.34 -1.44 0.74
C SER A 211 25.47 -2.34 1.22
N GLU A 212 25.76 -3.44 0.50
CA GLU A 212 26.70 -4.51 0.88
C GLU A 212 26.43 -5.13 2.27
N GLN A 213 25.22 -4.87 2.82
CA GLN A 213 24.82 -5.32 4.16
C GLN A 213 23.95 -6.58 4.13
N ILE A 214 23.41 -6.94 2.95
CA ILE A 214 22.54 -8.10 2.78
C ILE A 214 23.39 -9.31 2.38
N ARG A 215 23.23 -10.40 3.13
CA ARG A 215 24.03 -11.65 2.99
C ARG A 215 23.21 -12.81 2.42
N VAL A 216 21.89 -12.63 2.34
CA VAL A 216 20.94 -13.62 1.81
C VAL A 216 20.51 -13.23 0.40
N PRO A 217 20.11 -14.18 -0.45
CA PRO A 217 19.63 -13.86 -1.78
C PRO A 217 18.42 -12.91 -1.75
N VAL A 218 18.43 -11.95 -2.67
CA VAL A 218 17.29 -11.03 -2.92
C VAL A 218 16.74 -11.37 -4.29
N TYR A 219 15.45 -11.66 -4.35
CA TYR A 219 14.71 -11.96 -5.55
C TYR A 219 13.90 -10.74 -6.00
N ARG A 220 13.61 -10.65 -7.29
CA ARG A 220 12.77 -9.58 -7.83
C ARG A 220 11.63 -10.16 -8.65
N HIS A 221 10.39 -9.83 -8.24
CA HIS A 221 9.16 -10.21 -8.91
C HIS A 221 8.18 -9.05 -8.94
N ALA A 222 7.17 -9.12 -9.79
CA ALA A 222 6.17 -8.06 -9.92
C ALA A 222 5.38 -7.83 -8.62
N ASP A 223 4.87 -6.61 -8.46
CA ASP A 223 3.94 -6.27 -7.39
C ASP A 223 2.71 -7.20 -7.44
N LEU A 224 2.32 -7.74 -6.28
CA LEU A 224 1.20 -8.70 -6.20
C LEU A 224 -0.12 -8.14 -6.73
N GLY A 225 -0.30 -6.81 -6.72
CA GLY A 225 -1.48 -6.16 -7.29
C GLY A 225 -1.69 -6.45 -8.77
N TYR A 226 -0.63 -6.76 -9.53
CA TYR A 226 -0.74 -7.17 -10.94
C TYR A 226 -1.37 -8.54 -11.14
N PHE A 227 -1.44 -9.37 -10.10
CA PHE A 227 -2.07 -10.70 -10.15
C PHE A 227 -3.53 -10.69 -9.71
N LEU A 228 -4.03 -9.55 -9.22
CA LEU A 228 -5.44 -9.38 -8.86
C LEU A 228 -6.32 -9.60 -10.09
N LYS A 229 -7.44 -10.30 -9.89
CA LYS A 229 -8.46 -10.47 -10.92
C LYS A 229 -9.67 -9.62 -10.57
N ALA A 230 -10.22 -8.89 -11.55
CA ALA A 230 -11.44 -8.12 -11.38
C ALA A 230 -12.62 -9.03 -10.96
N SER A 231 -13.54 -8.46 -10.19
CA SER A 231 -14.81 -9.14 -9.86
C SER A 231 -15.73 -9.25 -11.08
N LYS A 232 -16.85 -9.94 -10.88
CA LYS A 232 -17.91 -10.07 -11.89
C LYS A 232 -19.01 -9.02 -11.75
N ILE A 233 -18.78 -7.94 -10.96
CA ILE A 233 -19.76 -6.86 -10.83
C ILE A 233 -20.09 -6.27 -12.20
N ASP A 234 -21.36 -5.91 -12.41
CA ASP A 234 -21.74 -5.14 -13.59
C ASP A 234 -21.26 -3.69 -13.44
N ALA A 235 -19.99 -3.49 -13.74
CA ALA A 235 -19.32 -2.20 -13.65
C ALA A 235 -20.00 -1.12 -14.52
N SER A 236 -20.53 -1.51 -15.70
CA SER A 236 -21.23 -0.58 -16.59
C SER A 236 -22.53 -0.10 -15.96
N LYS A 237 -23.34 -1.01 -15.42
CA LYS A 237 -24.58 -0.67 -14.72
C LYS A 237 -24.32 0.20 -13.48
N TYR A 238 -23.27 -0.12 -12.70
CA TYR A 238 -22.88 0.71 -11.55
C TYR A 238 -22.57 2.15 -11.98
N LEU A 239 -21.76 2.33 -13.02
CA LEU A 239 -21.37 3.66 -13.53
C LEU A 239 -22.56 4.42 -14.11
N ILE A 240 -23.46 3.75 -14.86
CA ILE A 240 -24.69 4.33 -15.37
C ILE A 240 -25.57 4.84 -14.22
N ASN A 241 -25.73 4.06 -13.17
CA ASN A 241 -26.50 4.45 -11.98
C ASN A 241 -25.91 5.67 -11.25
N LYS A 242 -24.59 5.91 -11.40
CA LYS A 242 -23.92 7.11 -10.92
C LYS A 242 -23.99 8.30 -11.90
N GLY A 243 -24.67 8.16 -13.04
CA GLY A 243 -24.85 9.21 -14.04
C GLY A 243 -23.78 9.27 -15.12
N ILE A 244 -22.91 8.25 -15.23
CA ILE A 244 -21.87 8.19 -16.27
C ILE A 244 -22.45 7.60 -17.56
N ARG A 245 -22.25 8.31 -18.66
CA ARG A 245 -22.57 7.82 -20.02
C ARG A 245 -21.44 6.94 -20.53
N MET A 246 -21.78 5.72 -20.93
CA MET A 246 -20.76 4.72 -21.33
C MET A 246 -20.20 4.97 -22.73
N ASP A 247 -20.90 5.69 -23.58
CA ASP A 247 -20.51 6.08 -24.93
C ASP A 247 -19.57 7.28 -25.02
N ASN A 248 -19.50 8.10 -23.96
CA ASN A 248 -18.62 9.26 -23.90
C ASN A 248 -17.25 8.91 -23.31
N PRO A 249 -16.18 9.61 -23.75
CA PRO A 249 -14.87 9.50 -23.11
C PRO A 249 -14.95 9.80 -21.61
N LYS A 250 -14.25 9.01 -20.80
CA LYS A 250 -14.30 9.14 -19.34
C LYS A 250 -12.94 8.87 -18.70
N VAL A 251 -12.60 9.70 -17.74
CA VAL A 251 -11.35 9.61 -16.99
C VAL A 251 -11.64 9.40 -15.52
N VAL A 252 -10.89 8.50 -14.89
CA VAL A 252 -10.90 8.36 -13.44
C VAL A 252 -9.64 8.97 -12.84
N ILE A 253 -9.83 9.78 -11.80
CA ILE A 253 -8.78 10.49 -11.08
C ILE A 253 -8.78 10.02 -9.63
N THR A 254 -7.63 9.54 -9.13
CA THR A 254 -7.45 9.24 -7.72
C THR A 254 -6.53 10.26 -7.07
N LEU A 255 -6.97 10.84 -5.96
CA LEU A 255 -6.25 11.87 -5.23
C LEU A 255 -6.01 11.45 -3.79
N ARG A 256 -4.82 11.74 -3.27
CA ARG A 256 -4.50 11.48 -1.87
C ARG A 256 -4.19 12.78 -1.13
N PRO A 257 -4.52 12.89 0.17
CA PRO A 257 -3.97 13.96 1.00
C PRO A 257 -2.48 13.72 1.22
N TYR A 258 -1.61 14.51 0.54
CA TYR A 258 -0.16 14.36 0.63
C TYR A 258 0.47 15.48 1.42
N ARG A 259 1.35 15.16 2.36
CA ARG A 259 1.92 16.12 3.31
C ARG A 259 3.25 16.72 2.90
N PHE A 260 3.80 16.36 1.75
CA PHE A 260 5.12 16.78 1.28
C PHE A 260 6.20 16.66 2.38
N PRO A 261 6.48 15.43 2.87
CA PRO A 261 7.38 15.23 3.99
C PRO A 261 8.81 15.70 3.68
N GLY A 262 9.38 16.54 4.55
CA GLY A 262 10.71 17.09 4.38
C GLY A 262 10.77 18.44 3.67
N GLU A 263 9.63 18.94 3.16
CA GLU A 263 9.55 20.27 2.53
C GLU A 263 9.14 21.35 3.55
N GLU A 264 9.86 22.45 3.55
CA GLU A 264 9.57 23.59 4.44
C GLU A 264 8.25 24.29 4.09
N ASN A 265 7.87 24.28 2.81
CA ASN A 265 6.66 24.89 2.26
C ASN A 265 5.55 23.85 1.94
N ALA A 266 5.45 22.78 2.72
CA ALA A 266 4.57 21.64 2.48
C ALA A 266 3.09 22.03 2.27
N GLU A 267 2.59 23.02 3.03
CA GLU A 267 1.20 23.51 2.91
C GLU A 267 0.96 24.18 1.56
N GLN A 268 1.86 25.07 1.14
CA GLN A 268 1.78 25.74 -0.16
C GLN A 268 1.88 24.73 -1.33
N LEU A 269 2.74 23.72 -1.21
CA LEU A 269 2.84 22.65 -2.20
C LEU A 269 1.56 21.83 -2.28
N TYR A 270 0.90 21.59 -1.15
CA TYR A 270 -0.38 20.89 -1.12
C TYR A 270 -1.50 21.72 -1.75
N GLU A 271 -1.58 23.01 -1.45
CA GLU A 271 -2.54 23.92 -2.09
C GLU A 271 -2.34 23.99 -3.61
N LYS A 272 -1.08 24.11 -4.05
CA LYS A 272 -0.72 24.09 -5.47
C LYS A 272 -1.11 22.79 -6.14
N TYR A 273 -0.91 21.67 -5.48
CA TYR A 273 -1.31 20.35 -5.96
C TYR A 273 -2.84 20.27 -6.15
N ILE A 274 -3.64 20.69 -5.18
CA ILE A 274 -5.11 20.71 -5.27
C ILE A 274 -5.57 21.64 -6.41
N ALA A 275 -5.04 22.86 -6.48
CA ALA A 275 -5.36 23.81 -7.55
C ALA A 275 -4.98 23.27 -8.93
N SER A 276 -3.83 22.60 -9.05
CA SER A 276 -3.37 22.01 -10.31
C SER A 276 -4.32 20.92 -10.81
N PHE A 277 -4.82 20.08 -9.91
CA PHE A 277 -5.80 19.04 -10.28
C PHE A 277 -7.16 19.62 -10.64
N ALA A 278 -7.61 20.70 -9.97
CA ALA A 278 -8.85 21.38 -10.33
C ALA A 278 -8.77 21.99 -11.75
N GLU A 279 -7.68 22.72 -12.07
CA GLU A 279 -7.47 23.28 -13.41
C GLU A 279 -7.32 22.18 -14.49
N TYR A 280 -6.61 21.12 -14.17
CA TYR A 280 -6.45 19.98 -15.07
C TYR A 280 -7.78 19.25 -15.32
N SER A 281 -8.61 19.10 -14.30
CA SER A 281 -9.94 18.49 -14.45
C SER A 281 -10.85 19.34 -15.34
N GLU A 282 -10.85 20.67 -15.17
CA GLU A 282 -11.56 21.59 -16.07
C GLU A 282 -11.07 21.47 -17.53
N PHE A 283 -9.75 21.35 -17.74
CA PHE A 283 -9.20 21.08 -19.06
C PHE A 283 -9.72 19.77 -19.65
N LEU A 284 -9.75 18.66 -18.89
CA LEU A 284 -10.28 17.39 -19.36
C LEU A 284 -11.77 17.49 -19.74
N TYR A 285 -12.57 18.14 -18.90
CA TYR A 285 -13.97 18.38 -19.18
C TYR A 285 -14.18 19.17 -20.49
N ASN A 286 -13.42 20.24 -20.68
CA ASN A 286 -13.49 21.08 -21.90
C ASN A 286 -13.00 20.31 -23.15
N ASN A 287 -12.28 19.19 -22.99
CA ASN A 287 -11.89 18.26 -24.05
C ASN A 287 -12.85 17.05 -24.16
N GLY A 288 -14.05 17.13 -23.57
CA GLY A 288 -15.12 16.15 -23.73
C GLY A 288 -15.08 14.95 -22.82
N TYR A 289 -14.18 14.91 -21.83
CA TYR A 289 -14.13 13.82 -20.86
C TYR A 289 -15.14 13.99 -19.74
N GLN A 290 -15.83 12.92 -19.38
CA GLN A 290 -16.55 12.82 -18.12
C GLN A 290 -15.56 12.60 -16.98
N LEU A 291 -15.68 13.40 -15.91
CA LEU A 291 -14.77 13.36 -14.77
C LEU A 291 -15.32 12.44 -13.67
N VAL A 292 -14.52 11.47 -13.26
CA VAL A 292 -14.83 10.61 -12.13
C VAL A 292 -13.67 10.66 -11.14
N PHE A 293 -13.95 11.03 -9.90
CA PHE A 293 -13.00 10.95 -8.80
C PHE A 293 -13.25 9.66 -8.01
N SER A 294 -12.22 8.87 -7.78
CA SER A 294 -12.36 7.62 -7.03
C SER A 294 -11.48 7.63 -5.78
N ALA A 295 -12.12 7.46 -4.62
CA ALA A 295 -11.43 7.26 -3.36
C ALA A 295 -10.88 5.83 -3.31
N HIS A 296 -9.60 5.68 -3.60
CA HIS A 296 -8.92 4.38 -3.57
C HIS A 296 -8.59 3.96 -2.14
N THR A 297 -8.44 4.93 -1.24
CA THR A 297 -8.24 4.73 0.20
C THR A 297 -9.25 5.58 0.98
N LEU A 298 -9.99 4.95 1.90
CA LEU A 298 -11.09 5.56 2.67
C LEU A 298 -10.77 5.69 4.18
N GLY A 299 -9.53 5.47 4.56
CA GLY A 299 -9.08 5.53 5.96
C GLY A 299 -7.93 4.55 6.24
N PRO A 300 -7.67 4.24 7.54
CA PRO A 300 -8.48 4.58 8.73
C PRO A 300 -8.28 6.00 9.27
N SER A 301 -7.23 6.70 8.88
CA SER A 301 -6.97 8.07 9.37
C SER A 301 -7.36 9.13 8.34
N VAL A 302 -7.58 10.35 8.80
CA VAL A 302 -7.84 11.53 7.94
C VAL A 302 -6.75 11.70 6.87
N HIS A 303 -5.49 11.36 7.20
CA HIS A 303 -4.36 11.47 6.28
C HIS A 303 -4.29 10.38 5.22
N GLU A 304 -5.08 9.34 5.37
CA GLU A 304 -5.18 8.23 4.42
C GLU A 304 -6.52 8.22 3.67
N ASN A 305 -7.46 9.11 4.04
CA ASN A 305 -8.76 9.20 3.39
C ASN A 305 -8.70 10.12 2.16
N ASP A 306 -8.81 9.54 0.99
CA ASP A 306 -8.76 10.23 -0.30
C ASP A 306 -9.92 11.22 -0.49
N SER A 307 -11.07 11.00 0.16
CA SER A 307 -12.23 11.89 0.10
C SER A 307 -11.88 13.31 0.58
N ILE A 308 -10.83 13.50 1.38
CA ILE A 308 -10.36 14.82 1.82
C ILE A 308 -9.82 15.63 0.62
N ALA A 309 -8.87 15.06 -0.12
CA ALA A 309 -8.27 15.73 -1.28
C ALA A 309 -9.29 15.86 -2.43
N ILE A 310 -10.09 14.83 -2.66
CA ILE A 310 -11.19 14.85 -3.65
C ILE A 310 -12.15 15.97 -3.30
N GLY A 311 -12.62 16.08 -2.06
CA GLY A 311 -13.56 17.12 -1.63
C GLY A 311 -13.04 18.55 -1.84
N GLN A 312 -11.73 18.76 -1.70
CA GLN A 312 -11.12 20.06 -1.97
C GLN A 312 -11.10 20.40 -3.47
N VAL A 313 -10.78 19.45 -4.34
CA VAL A 313 -10.78 19.64 -5.79
C VAL A 313 -12.21 19.84 -6.31
N VAL A 314 -13.15 18.99 -5.93
CA VAL A 314 -14.54 19.07 -6.42
C VAL A 314 -15.23 20.35 -5.99
N LYS A 315 -14.92 20.89 -4.80
CA LYS A 315 -15.42 22.21 -4.36
C LYS A 315 -15.00 23.35 -5.30
N ILE A 316 -13.79 23.29 -5.87
CA ILE A 316 -13.34 24.27 -6.86
C ILE A 316 -14.10 24.07 -8.18
N LEU A 317 -14.34 22.82 -8.58
CA LEU A 317 -15.08 22.51 -9.81
C LEU A 317 -16.55 22.90 -9.72
N GLU A 318 -17.19 22.73 -8.56
CA GLU A 318 -18.56 23.20 -8.28
C GLU A 318 -18.70 24.72 -8.53
N ASN A 319 -17.75 25.51 -8.02
CA ASN A 319 -17.74 26.95 -8.21
C ASN A 319 -17.57 27.36 -9.68
N LYS A 320 -17.06 26.45 -10.51
CA LYS A 320 -16.89 26.64 -11.97
C LYS A 320 -17.98 25.96 -12.80
N ASN A 321 -18.99 25.37 -12.18
CA ASN A 321 -20.04 24.58 -12.81
C ASN A 321 -19.51 23.46 -13.72
N VAL A 322 -18.39 22.83 -13.35
CA VAL A 322 -17.81 21.66 -14.02
C VAL A 322 -18.40 20.40 -13.42
N PRO A 323 -19.14 19.57 -14.17
CA PRO A 323 -19.76 18.36 -13.65
C PRO A 323 -18.72 17.25 -13.38
N PHE A 324 -18.97 16.48 -12.34
CA PHE A 324 -18.15 15.32 -11.94
C PHE A 324 -18.98 14.26 -11.23
N VAL A 325 -18.41 13.08 -11.06
CA VAL A 325 -18.95 11.99 -10.22
C VAL A 325 -17.89 11.58 -9.21
N VAL A 326 -18.30 11.22 -8.00
CA VAL A 326 -17.42 10.67 -6.96
C VAL A 326 -17.79 9.22 -6.67
N ILE A 327 -16.77 8.34 -6.63
CA ILE A 327 -16.86 6.94 -6.21
C ILE A 327 -16.08 6.81 -4.90
N ASP A 328 -16.80 6.74 -3.79
CA ASP A 328 -16.28 6.60 -2.42
C ASP A 328 -17.02 5.52 -1.63
N ASP A 329 -17.63 4.58 -2.33
CA ASP A 329 -18.44 3.51 -1.77
C ASP A 329 -17.56 2.49 -1.02
N GLU A 330 -17.74 2.40 0.30
CA GLU A 330 -17.02 1.44 1.16
C GLU A 330 -17.40 -0.02 0.87
N SER A 331 -18.57 -0.27 0.27
CA SER A 331 -19.02 -1.63 -0.05
C SER A 331 -18.24 -2.29 -1.19
N LEU A 332 -17.63 -1.48 -2.07
CA LEU A 332 -16.81 -1.98 -3.16
C LEU A 332 -15.45 -2.48 -2.62
N ASP A 333 -15.09 -3.69 -2.94
CA ASP A 333 -13.77 -4.24 -2.63
C ASP A 333 -12.72 -3.90 -3.71
N CYS A 334 -11.48 -4.35 -3.52
CA CYS A 334 -10.39 -4.10 -4.48
C CYS A 334 -10.65 -4.69 -5.87
N LYS A 335 -11.37 -5.83 -5.96
CA LYS A 335 -11.71 -6.49 -7.24
C LYS A 335 -12.82 -5.73 -7.96
N ASP A 336 -13.78 -5.17 -7.20
CA ASP A 336 -14.86 -4.33 -7.74
C ASP A 336 -14.31 -3.03 -8.29
N ILE A 337 -13.45 -2.34 -7.53
CA ILE A 337 -12.76 -1.11 -7.98
C ILE A 337 -11.95 -1.36 -9.24
N MET A 338 -11.24 -2.50 -9.32
CA MET A 338 -10.52 -2.87 -10.53
C MET A 338 -11.47 -3.11 -11.72
N ALA A 339 -12.62 -3.76 -11.50
CA ALA A 339 -13.65 -3.94 -12.52
C ALA A 339 -14.20 -2.59 -13.01
N LEU A 340 -14.44 -1.65 -12.10
CA LEU A 340 -14.87 -0.29 -12.46
C LEU A 340 -13.79 0.43 -13.30
N TYR A 341 -12.52 0.38 -12.87
CA TYR A 341 -11.43 1.05 -13.60
C TYR A 341 -11.27 0.53 -15.03
N SER A 342 -11.58 -0.73 -15.30
CA SER A 342 -11.55 -1.31 -16.65
C SER A 342 -12.48 -0.60 -17.66
N LYS A 343 -13.42 0.22 -17.21
CA LYS A 343 -14.40 0.91 -18.05
C LYS A 343 -14.00 2.33 -18.44
N PHE A 344 -12.86 2.80 -17.98
CA PHE A 344 -12.37 4.15 -18.26
C PHE A 344 -11.41 4.17 -19.44
N ASP A 345 -11.31 5.32 -20.10
CA ASP A 345 -10.41 5.54 -21.23
C ASP A 345 -8.99 5.91 -20.77
N MET A 346 -8.88 6.45 -19.55
CA MET A 346 -7.63 6.85 -18.91
C MET A 346 -7.80 6.90 -17.40
N LEU A 347 -6.71 6.61 -16.65
CA LEU A 347 -6.62 6.85 -15.21
C LEU A 347 -5.47 7.83 -14.92
N VAL A 348 -5.71 8.82 -14.05
CA VAL A 348 -4.67 9.68 -13.48
C VAL A 348 -4.60 9.41 -11.98
N GLY A 349 -3.51 8.79 -11.53
CA GLY A 349 -3.45 8.20 -10.20
C GLY A 349 -2.34 8.73 -9.30
N THR A 350 -2.72 9.26 -8.12
CA THR A 350 -1.79 9.54 -7.02
C THR A 350 -1.70 8.39 -6.01
N ARG A 351 -2.58 7.39 -6.11
CA ARG A 351 -2.50 6.11 -5.42
C ARG A 351 -1.93 5.07 -6.36
N PHE A 352 -0.72 4.60 -6.10
CA PHE A 352 -0.01 3.78 -7.08
C PHE A 352 -0.73 2.44 -7.38
N HIS A 353 -1.44 1.85 -6.42
CA HIS A 353 -2.24 0.65 -6.71
C HIS A 353 -3.45 0.95 -7.61
N SER A 354 -3.98 2.19 -7.64
CA SER A 354 -4.99 2.54 -8.63
C SER A 354 -4.41 2.51 -10.06
N VAL A 355 -3.15 2.93 -10.21
CA VAL A 355 -2.41 2.81 -11.48
C VAL A 355 -2.23 1.34 -11.86
N ILE A 356 -1.79 0.49 -10.91
CA ILE A 356 -1.64 -0.97 -11.15
C ILE A 356 -2.97 -1.59 -11.57
N PHE A 357 -4.08 -1.26 -10.92
CA PHE A 357 -5.41 -1.82 -11.25
C PHE A 357 -5.86 -1.43 -12.66
N ALA A 358 -5.63 -0.17 -13.05
CA ALA A 358 -5.94 0.30 -14.39
C ALA A 358 -5.04 -0.36 -15.45
N GLN A 359 -3.72 -0.43 -15.20
CA GLN A 359 -2.77 -1.12 -16.08
C GLN A 359 -3.10 -2.60 -16.24
N ASN A 360 -3.48 -3.27 -15.16
CA ASN A 360 -3.90 -4.67 -15.18
C ASN A 360 -5.16 -4.89 -16.03
N SER A 361 -5.96 -3.85 -16.24
CA SER A 361 -7.13 -3.81 -17.11
C SER A 361 -6.85 -3.19 -18.49
N PHE A 362 -5.59 -2.99 -18.87
CA PHE A 362 -5.13 -2.36 -20.11
C PHE A 362 -5.61 -0.91 -20.32
N VAL A 363 -5.91 -0.21 -19.25
CA VAL A 363 -6.29 1.20 -19.28
C VAL A 363 -5.03 2.07 -19.23
N PRO A 364 -4.86 3.03 -20.14
CA PRO A 364 -3.75 3.97 -20.12
C PRO A 364 -3.72 4.80 -18.84
N THR A 365 -2.52 5.03 -18.28
CA THR A 365 -2.38 5.68 -16.98
C THR A 365 -1.34 6.79 -16.98
N ILE A 366 -1.63 7.85 -16.21
CA ILE A 366 -0.63 8.83 -15.76
C ILE A 366 -0.41 8.58 -14.27
N ALA A 367 0.83 8.23 -13.89
CA ALA A 367 1.19 7.94 -12.52
C ALA A 367 1.78 9.18 -11.84
N ILE A 368 1.21 9.60 -10.72
CA ILE A 368 1.82 10.61 -9.86
C ILE A 368 2.61 9.89 -8.78
N THR A 369 3.94 9.96 -8.89
CA THR A 369 4.87 9.26 -8.00
C THR A 369 5.27 10.15 -6.83
N TYR A 370 5.55 9.55 -5.69
CA TYR A 370 5.98 10.28 -4.48
C TYR A 370 6.82 9.38 -3.58
N GLY A 371 7.64 9.99 -2.78
CA GLY A 371 8.47 9.42 -1.72
C GLY A 371 8.83 7.94 -1.81
N GLY A 372 10.10 7.62 -1.94
CA GLY A 372 10.59 6.25 -2.02
C GLY A 372 10.61 5.67 -3.44
N ASN A 373 10.91 4.38 -3.52
CA ASN A 373 11.28 3.69 -4.75
C ASN A 373 10.09 3.18 -5.57
N LYS A 374 8.94 3.03 -4.92
CA LYS A 374 7.78 2.26 -5.42
C LYS A 374 7.27 2.70 -6.79
N GLY A 375 6.82 3.94 -6.88
CA GLY A 375 6.14 4.41 -8.11
C GLY A 375 7.11 4.56 -9.26
N VAL A 376 8.27 5.18 -8.99
CA VAL A 376 9.32 5.42 -9.99
C VAL A 376 9.88 4.11 -10.50
N GLY A 377 10.26 3.19 -9.61
CA GLY A 377 10.87 1.91 -9.97
C GLY A 377 9.94 1.04 -10.81
N ILE A 378 8.66 0.90 -10.42
CA ILE A 378 7.71 0.08 -11.18
C ILE A 378 7.42 0.67 -12.57
N MET A 379 7.28 2.00 -12.68
CA MET A 379 7.09 2.66 -13.98
C MET A 379 8.33 2.52 -14.88
N GLN A 380 9.52 2.62 -14.31
CA GLN A 380 10.79 2.39 -15.05
C GLN A 380 10.90 0.94 -15.55
N ASP A 381 10.71 -0.03 -14.65
CA ASP A 381 10.79 -1.46 -14.97
C ASP A 381 9.70 -1.92 -15.97
N SER A 382 8.66 -1.11 -16.10
CA SER A 382 7.58 -1.35 -17.06
C SER A 382 7.80 -0.67 -18.41
N GLY A 383 8.85 0.16 -18.57
CA GLY A 383 9.06 0.96 -19.77
C GLY A 383 8.05 2.11 -19.92
N LEU A 384 7.38 2.51 -18.83
CA LEU A 384 6.33 3.52 -18.82
C LEU A 384 6.70 4.78 -18.02
N ALA A 385 8.00 5.01 -17.78
CA ALA A 385 8.50 6.11 -16.95
C ALA A 385 8.05 7.49 -17.46
N GLU A 386 7.95 7.68 -18.78
CA GLU A 386 7.53 8.93 -19.42
C GLU A 386 6.08 9.34 -19.08
N TYR A 387 5.24 8.38 -18.69
CA TYR A 387 3.87 8.62 -18.24
C TYR A 387 3.77 8.80 -16.71
N SER A 388 4.86 9.25 -16.08
CA SER A 388 4.89 9.53 -14.64
C SER A 388 5.37 10.95 -14.35
N ILE A 389 4.83 11.52 -13.26
CA ILE A 389 5.21 12.85 -12.76
C ILE A 389 5.50 12.70 -11.26
N PRO A 390 6.65 13.17 -10.75
CA PRO A 390 6.85 13.35 -9.31
C PRO A 390 5.82 14.32 -8.72
N MET A 391 5.30 14.03 -7.54
CA MET A 391 4.26 14.82 -6.86
C MET A 391 4.65 16.30 -6.72
N GLU A 392 5.92 16.56 -6.46
CA GLU A 392 6.51 17.88 -6.30
C GLU A 392 6.49 18.70 -7.61
N ASN A 393 6.44 18.01 -8.75
CA ASN A 393 6.46 18.59 -10.10
C ASN A 393 5.07 18.66 -10.75
N VAL A 394 4.01 18.33 -10.01
CA VAL A 394 2.64 18.39 -10.52
C VAL A 394 2.27 19.85 -10.80
N THR A 395 1.96 20.12 -12.08
CA THR A 395 1.42 21.37 -12.56
C THR A 395 0.38 21.10 -13.66
N PRO A 396 -0.56 22.01 -13.91
CA PRO A 396 -1.53 21.83 -15.00
C PRO A 396 -0.83 21.61 -16.35
N ALA A 397 0.23 22.36 -16.62
CA ALA A 397 0.99 22.24 -17.87
C ALA A 397 1.66 20.86 -18.01
N ALA A 398 2.26 20.33 -16.95
CA ALA A 398 2.87 18.99 -16.95
C ALA A 398 1.83 17.89 -17.16
N LEU A 399 0.69 17.97 -16.48
CA LEU A 399 -0.42 17.02 -16.64
C LEU A 399 -1.01 17.07 -18.06
N LYS A 400 -1.28 18.26 -18.60
CA LYS A 400 -1.77 18.44 -19.97
C LYS A 400 -0.79 17.85 -21.00
N ARG A 401 0.51 18.13 -20.87
CA ARG A 401 1.53 17.61 -21.76
C ARG A 401 1.54 16.09 -21.81
N ILE A 402 1.62 15.42 -20.64
CA ILE A 402 1.64 13.96 -20.59
C ILE A 402 0.32 13.36 -21.09
N THR A 403 -0.82 14.04 -20.87
CA THR A 403 -2.11 13.61 -21.42
C THR A 403 -2.08 13.58 -22.94
N TYR A 404 -1.56 14.63 -23.58
CA TYR A 404 -1.45 14.65 -25.04
C TYR A 404 -0.52 13.53 -25.56
N THR A 405 0.63 13.30 -24.91
CA THR A 405 1.53 12.17 -25.25
C THR A 405 0.80 10.84 -25.09
N LEU A 406 0.12 10.61 -23.95
CA LEU A 406 -0.60 9.38 -23.69
C LEU A 406 -1.73 9.11 -24.71
N ILE A 407 -2.47 10.16 -25.13
CA ILE A 407 -3.52 10.03 -26.14
C ILE A 407 -2.92 9.66 -27.50
N ALA A 408 -1.83 10.33 -27.90
CA ALA A 408 -1.16 10.08 -29.17
C ALA A 408 -0.58 8.67 -29.23
N GLU A 409 -0.03 8.19 -28.13
CA GLU A 409 0.67 6.91 -28.02
C GLU A 409 -0.15 5.81 -27.35
N LYS A 410 -1.49 5.99 -27.24
CA LYS A 410 -2.38 5.04 -26.56
C LYS A 410 -2.18 3.58 -27.01
N LYS A 411 -1.98 3.35 -28.32
CA LYS A 411 -1.78 2.01 -28.86
C LYS A 411 -0.45 1.40 -28.41
N VAL A 412 0.61 2.21 -28.35
CA VAL A 412 1.93 1.79 -27.88
C VAL A 412 1.85 1.44 -26.40
N PHE A 413 1.27 2.34 -25.59
CA PHE A 413 1.06 2.12 -24.15
C PHE A 413 0.33 0.78 -23.87
N VAL A 414 -0.80 0.55 -24.54
CA VAL A 414 -1.57 -0.69 -24.40
C VAL A 414 -0.79 -1.90 -24.90
N GLY A 415 0.04 -1.75 -25.93
CA GLY A 415 0.95 -2.79 -26.42
C GLY A 415 1.91 -3.25 -25.32
N VAL A 416 2.60 -2.30 -24.67
CA VAL A 416 3.50 -2.56 -23.53
C VAL A 416 2.81 -3.32 -22.41
N LEU A 417 1.56 -2.94 -22.06
CA LEU A 417 0.79 -3.63 -21.02
C LEU A 417 0.44 -5.09 -21.41
N LYS A 418 0.14 -5.35 -22.68
CA LYS A 418 -0.18 -6.70 -23.19
C LYS A 418 1.06 -7.60 -23.14
N ASP A 419 2.21 -7.09 -23.57
CA ASP A 419 3.47 -7.83 -23.53
C ASP A 419 3.83 -8.18 -22.08
N LYS A 420 3.73 -7.21 -21.19
CA LYS A 420 3.96 -7.40 -19.75
C LYS A 420 3.00 -8.43 -19.14
N ARG A 421 1.75 -8.51 -19.60
CA ARG A 421 0.78 -9.50 -19.09
C ARG A 421 1.25 -10.94 -19.30
N CYS A 422 1.86 -11.23 -20.47
CA CYS A 422 2.41 -12.55 -20.75
C CYS A 422 3.59 -12.89 -19.84
N GLU A 423 4.44 -11.89 -19.52
CA GLU A 423 5.56 -12.06 -18.62
C GLU A 423 5.11 -12.33 -17.17
N LEU A 424 4.06 -11.63 -16.71
CA LEU A 424 3.54 -11.72 -15.35
C LEU A 424 3.07 -13.13 -14.95
N GLU A 425 2.50 -13.90 -15.90
CA GLU A 425 2.07 -15.28 -15.61
C GLU A 425 3.26 -16.20 -15.33
N ASN A 426 4.36 -16.01 -16.07
CA ASN A 426 5.60 -16.73 -15.83
C ASN A 426 6.27 -16.30 -14.53
N ASP A 427 6.28 -15.00 -14.28
CA ASP A 427 6.83 -14.40 -13.07
C ASP A 427 6.16 -14.94 -11.81
N ARG A 428 4.82 -15.02 -11.81
CA ARG A 428 4.06 -15.62 -10.70
C ARG A 428 4.43 -17.07 -10.45
N ARG A 429 4.60 -17.87 -11.50
CA ARG A 429 5.01 -19.28 -11.34
C ARG A 429 6.39 -19.40 -10.71
N LYS A 430 7.36 -18.62 -11.21
CA LYS A 430 8.72 -18.58 -10.64
C LYS A 430 8.70 -18.17 -9.16
N LEU A 431 7.97 -17.12 -8.82
CA LEU A 431 7.84 -16.67 -7.43
C LEU A 431 7.33 -17.79 -6.51
N ILE A 432 6.30 -18.53 -6.93
CA ILE A 432 5.74 -19.65 -6.17
C ILE A 432 6.78 -20.78 -6.01
N ASP A 433 7.45 -21.16 -7.11
CA ASP A 433 8.42 -22.25 -7.11
C ASP A 433 9.66 -21.91 -6.26
N GLU A 434 10.14 -20.68 -6.32
CA GLU A 434 11.26 -20.21 -5.49
C GLU A 434 10.90 -20.24 -4.02
N ILE A 435 9.71 -19.74 -3.64
CA ILE A 435 9.25 -19.80 -2.25
C ILE A 435 9.12 -21.27 -1.80
N LYS A 436 8.53 -22.16 -2.61
CA LYS A 436 8.43 -23.59 -2.30
C LYS A 436 9.79 -24.20 -2.01
N ASN A 437 10.77 -23.93 -2.86
CA ASN A 437 12.13 -24.46 -2.71
C ASN A 437 12.80 -24.01 -1.40
N VAL A 438 12.45 -22.81 -0.91
CA VAL A 438 13.05 -22.26 0.32
C VAL A 438 12.30 -22.71 1.58
N VAL A 439 10.97 -22.86 1.52
CA VAL A 439 10.17 -23.10 2.74
C VAL A 439 9.80 -24.57 2.96
N LEU A 440 9.82 -25.39 1.90
CA LEU A 440 9.49 -26.82 2.01
C LEU A 440 10.73 -27.71 2.19
N ASN A 441 11.90 -27.22 1.80
CA ASN A 441 13.20 -27.82 2.07
C ASN A 441 13.78 -27.24 3.37
#